data_2432db4e9a416c33a01eb2cd119162bb
#
_entry.id   2432db4e9a416c33a01eb2cd119162bb
#
_cell.length_a   1.000
_cell.length_b   1.000
_cell.length_c   1.000
_cell.angle_alpha   90.00
_cell.angle_beta   90.00
_cell.angle_gamma   90.00
#
_symmetry.space_group_name_H-M   'P 1'
#
loop_
_entity.id
_entity.type
_entity.pdbx_description
1 polymer ?
#
loop_
_entity_poly.entity_id
_entity_poly.type
_entity_poly.pdbx_seq_one_letter_code
_entity_poly.pdbx_strand_id
1 'polypeptide(L)'
;MTRLLATIAGAAYFWLALWPAVAAAQAPAKPDAAKGQAIAGQTCAACHAADGNSQIAANPKLAGQFYEYLHKQLGNFKPQGAKKAERDNAVMAGMVAPLSPADMKDVAAYYASQKLKPAAARDKELAALGQKVYRGGNAATGVAACAGCHGPAGAGMPAQYPRIAGQFPEYVEAQLKAFRAGARANDPNGMMRGVVARMTDREIQAVSEYVAGLR
;
A
#
# COMPACT_ATOMS: atom_id res chain seq x y z
N MET A 1 -11.67 97.71 7.19
CA MET A 1 -10.98 96.76 6.29
C MET A 1 -10.38 95.69 7.18
N THR A 2 -11.13 94.59 7.41
CA THR A 2 -10.71 93.50 8.31
C THR A 2 -10.73 92.20 7.52
N ARG A 3 -9.58 91.61 7.30
CA ARG A 3 -9.42 90.33 6.59
C ARG A 3 -9.53 89.17 7.60
N LEU A 4 -10.53 88.33 7.39
CA LEU A 4 -10.63 87.02 8.06
C LEU A 4 -9.73 86.04 7.37
N LEU A 5 -8.83 85.40 8.15
CA LEU A 5 -8.04 84.23 7.73
C LEU A 5 -8.82 82.96 8.22
N ALA A 6 -9.24 82.14 7.28
CA ALA A 6 -9.82 80.83 7.51
C ALA A 6 -8.70 79.76 7.54
N THR A 7 -8.50 79.11 8.68
CA THR A 7 -7.60 77.95 8.85
C THR A 7 -8.36 76.66 8.47
N ILE A 8 -7.87 75.98 7.44
CA ILE A 8 -8.38 74.66 7.05
C ILE A 8 -7.57 73.59 7.81
N ALA A 9 -8.21 72.91 8.77
CA ALA A 9 -7.65 71.76 9.43
C ALA A 9 -7.84 70.50 8.56
N GLY A 10 -6.77 69.99 7.97
CA GLY A 10 -6.77 68.75 7.21
C GLY A 10 -6.72 67.54 8.16
N ALA A 11 -7.78 66.74 8.19
CA ALA A 11 -7.82 65.46 8.86
C ALA A 11 -7.19 64.37 8.01
N ALA A 12 -6.04 63.91 8.39
CA ALA A 12 -5.35 62.76 7.75
C ALA A 12 -6.00 61.46 8.22
N TYR A 13 -6.79 60.80 7.38
CA TYR A 13 -7.30 59.47 7.59
C TYR A 13 -6.19 58.43 7.35
N PHE A 14 -5.68 57.84 8.44
CA PHE A 14 -4.80 56.68 8.38
C PHE A 14 -5.66 55.46 8.09
N TRP A 15 -5.63 54.96 6.86
CA TRP A 15 -6.20 53.65 6.51
C TRP A 15 -5.21 52.56 6.95
N LEU A 16 -5.47 51.92 8.07
CA LEU A 16 -4.84 50.65 8.47
C LEU A 16 -5.38 49.55 7.55
N ALA A 17 -4.61 49.20 6.51
CA ALA A 17 -4.89 48.06 5.66
C ALA A 17 -4.66 46.76 6.50
N LEU A 18 -5.72 46.16 6.99
CA LEU A 18 -5.72 44.80 7.52
C LEU A 18 -5.52 43.83 6.35
N TRP A 19 -4.25 43.48 6.08
CA TRP A 19 -3.94 42.40 5.15
C TRP A 19 -4.28 41.07 5.82
N PRO A 20 -5.20 40.24 5.28
CA PRO A 20 -5.44 38.92 5.83
C PRO A 20 -4.15 38.11 5.64
N ALA A 21 -3.55 37.64 6.73
CA ALA A 21 -2.48 36.66 6.68
C ALA A 21 -3.05 35.36 6.08
N VAL A 22 -2.78 35.14 4.79
CA VAL A 22 -3.07 33.87 4.15
C VAL A 22 -2.12 32.85 4.81
N ALA A 23 -2.65 32.01 5.68
CA ALA A 23 -1.92 30.88 6.22
C ALA A 23 -1.52 30.00 5.05
N ALA A 24 -0.24 30.04 4.68
CA ALA A 24 0.29 29.13 3.67
C ALA A 24 0.11 27.70 4.19
N ALA A 25 -0.75 26.93 3.54
CA ALA A 25 -0.90 25.51 3.81
C ALA A 25 0.47 24.85 3.60
N GLN A 26 1.07 24.35 4.69
CA GLN A 26 2.35 23.66 4.62
C GLN A 26 2.19 22.43 3.73
N ALA A 27 3.05 22.31 2.71
CA ALA A 27 3.10 21.09 1.91
C ALA A 27 3.27 19.87 2.82
N PRO A 28 2.59 18.75 2.54
CA PRO A 28 2.69 17.56 3.38
C PRO A 28 4.16 17.14 3.49
N ALA A 29 4.63 16.96 4.74
CA ALA A 29 6.00 16.55 5.01
C ALA A 29 6.33 15.25 4.27
N LYS A 30 7.55 15.16 3.73
CA LYS A 30 8.05 13.92 3.12
C LYS A 30 8.08 12.81 4.18
N PRO A 31 7.81 11.56 3.79
CA PRO A 31 7.93 10.43 4.70
C PRO A 31 9.35 10.30 5.27
N ASP A 32 9.45 10.01 6.56
CA ASP A 32 10.71 9.80 7.27
C ASP A 32 10.95 8.30 7.49
N ALA A 33 11.83 7.71 6.69
CA ALA A 33 12.15 6.28 6.80
C ALA A 33 12.88 5.92 8.11
N ALA A 34 13.62 6.84 8.73
CA ALA A 34 14.29 6.56 10.01
C ALA A 34 13.27 6.47 11.16
N LYS A 35 12.29 7.37 11.19
CA LYS A 35 11.15 7.27 12.09
C LYS A 35 10.34 5.99 11.81
N GLY A 36 10.12 5.69 10.53
CA GLY A 36 9.46 4.44 10.10
C GLY A 36 10.18 3.20 10.60
N GLN A 37 11.51 3.18 10.59
CA GLN A 37 12.33 2.09 11.15
C GLN A 37 12.10 1.91 12.65
N ALA A 38 12.06 2.99 13.41
CA ALA A 38 11.83 2.92 14.86
C ALA A 38 10.45 2.31 15.17
N ILE A 39 9.40 2.76 14.47
CA ILE A 39 8.04 2.22 14.61
C ILE A 39 7.99 0.75 14.19
N ALA A 40 8.60 0.41 13.05
CA ALA A 40 8.64 -0.95 12.53
C ALA A 40 9.31 -1.92 13.50
N GLY A 41 10.42 -1.52 14.13
CA GLY A 41 11.14 -2.31 15.12
C GLY A 41 10.32 -2.62 16.36
N GLN A 42 9.48 -1.72 16.80
CA GLN A 42 8.65 -1.88 17.99
C GLN A 42 7.34 -2.63 17.72
N THR A 43 6.70 -2.37 16.60
CA THR A 43 5.31 -2.81 16.34
C THR A 43 5.22 -3.94 15.33
N CYS A 44 6.05 -3.93 14.28
CA CYS A 44 5.88 -4.80 13.11
C CYS A 44 6.87 -5.98 13.07
N ALA A 45 8.03 -5.81 13.70
CA ALA A 45 9.18 -6.71 13.54
C ALA A 45 8.92 -8.15 14.04
N ALA A 46 8.10 -8.33 15.06
CA ALA A 46 7.77 -9.65 15.60
C ALA A 46 7.15 -10.59 14.55
N CYS A 47 6.36 -10.03 13.61
CA CYS A 47 5.66 -10.79 12.59
C CYS A 47 6.31 -10.66 11.20
N HIS A 48 6.82 -9.46 10.86
CA HIS A 48 7.34 -9.17 9.52
C HIS A 48 8.87 -9.09 9.45
N ALA A 49 9.57 -9.30 10.56
CA ALA A 49 11.00 -9.02 10.78
C ALA A 49 11.32 -7.51 10.68
N ALA A 50 12.45 -7.10 11.29
CA ALA A 50 12.83 -5.70 11.33
C ALA A 50 13.05 -5.13 9.92
N ASP A 51 13.65 -5.90 9.02
CA ASP A 51 13.92 -5.52 7.63
C ASP A 51 12.77 -5.86 6.67
N GLY A 52 11.61 -6.29 7.16
CA GLY A 52 10.46 -6.68 6.34
C GLY A 52 10.61 -8.02 5.61
N ASN A 53 11.66 -8.80 5.90
CA ASN A 53 11.87 -10.13 5.34
C ASN A 53 11.37 -11.21 6.32
N SER A 54 10.05 -11.26 6.52
CA SER A 54 9.41 -12.25 7.39
C SER A 54 9.96 -13.66 7.17
N GLN A 55 10.04 -14.42 8.25
CA GLN A 55 10.37 -15.85 8.24
C GLN A 55 9.12 -16.73 8.46
N ILE A 56 7.97 -16.11 8.65
CA ILE A 56 6.68 -16.76 8.92
C ILE A 56 5.85 -16.72 7.64
N ALA A 57 5.55 -17.86 7.06
CA ALA A 57 4.88 -17.97 5.77
C ALA A 57 3.48 -17.30 5.72
N ALA A 58 2.77 -17.27 6.85
CA ALA A 58 1.48 -16.59 6.95
C ALA A 58 1.59 -15.06 6.96
N ASN A 59 2.76 -14.52 7.34
CA ASN A 59 3.02 -13.09 7.42
C ASN A 59 3.81 -12.63 6.20
N PRO A 60 3.32 -11.68 5.40
CA PRO A 60 3.97 -11.33 4.15
C PRO A 60 5.34 -10.68 4.34
N LYS A 61 6.21 -10.88 3.36
CA LYS A 61 7.39 -10.06 3.18
C LYS A 61 6.96 -8.67 2.73
N LEU A 62 7.49 -7.65 3.41
CA LEU A 62 7.20 -6.24 3.17
C LEU A 62 8.36 -5.52 2.46
N ALA A 63 9.58 -6.07 2.58
CA ALA A 63 10.79 -5.49 2.03
C ALA A 63 10.68 -5.26 0.53
N GLY A 64 11.03 -4.04 0.07
CA GLY A 64 11.06 -3.67 -1.33
C GLY A 64 9.68 -3.61 -2.02
N GLN A 65 8.59 -3.65 -1.26
CA GLN A 65 7.26 -3.39 -1.79
C GLN A 65 7.10 -1.89 -2.05
N PHE A 66 6.24 -1.51 -2.99
CA PHE A 66 5.98 -0.10 -3.29
C PHE A 66 5.41 0.64 -2.10
N TYR A 67 5.93 1.84 -1.87
CA TYR A 67 5.50 2.74 -0.80
C TYR A 67 3.98 2.96 -0.82
N GLU A 68 3.42 3.27 -1.98
CA GLU A 68 2.01 3.58 -2.16
C GLU A 68 1.12 2.38 -1.82
N TYR A 69 1.57 1.18 -2.19
CA TYR A 69 0.86 -0.05 -1.85
C TYR A 69 0.89 -0.33 -0.34
N LEU A 70 2.07 -0.20 0.30
CA LEU A 70 2.20 -0.39 1.74
C LEU A 70 1.33 0.62 2.51
N HIS A 71 1.43 1.91 2.15
CA HIS A 71 0.63 2.96 2.77
C HIS A 71 -0.87 2.70 2.61
N LYS A 72 -1.32 2.33 1.39
CA LYS A 72 -2.71 1.94 1.14
C LYS A 72 -3.14 0.78 2.03
N GLN A 73 -2.34 -0.29 2.13
CA GLN A 73 -2.70 -1.44 2.94
C GLN A 73 -2.81 -1.09 4.43
N LEU A 74 -1.88 -0.32 4.97
CA LEU A 74 -1.95 0.16 6.36
C LEU A 74 -3.25 0.94 6.61
N GLY A 75 -3.58 1.86 5.72
CA GLY A 75 -4.84 2.62 5.79
C GLY A 75 -6.09 1.75 5.68
N ASN A 76 -6.06 0.73 4.80
CA ASN A 76 -7.21 -0.16 4.59
C ASN A 76 -7.48 -1.10 5.78
N PHE A 77 -6.47 -1.43 6.59
CA PHE A 77 -6.67 -2.19 7.83
C PHE A 77 -7.27 -1.34 8.96
N LYS A 78 -7.20 -0.01 8.87
CA LYS A 78 -7.70 0.90 9.91
C LYS A 78 -9.14 1.29 9.63
N PRO A 79 -10.08 1.06 10.58
CA PRO A 79 -11.43 1.62 10.47
C PRO A 79 -11.39 3.15 10.40
N GLN A 80 -12.27 3.74 9.62
CA GLN A 80 -12.35 5.20 9.48
C GLN A 80 -13.70 5.71 10.03
N GLY A 81 -13.69 6.15 11.28
CA GLY A 81 -14.90 6.53 11.98
C GLY A 81 -15.86 5.33 12.11
N ALA A 82 -17.10 5.48 11.66
CA ALA A 82 -18.11 4.42 11.66
C ALA A 82 -17.95 3.41 10.51
N LYS A 83 -17.05 3.64 9.56
CA LYS A 83 -16.82 2.74 8.43
C LYS A 83 -15.90 1.60 8.86
N LYS A 84 -16.30 0.36 8.53
CA LYS A 84 -15.44 -0.82 8.70
C LYS A 84 -14.16 -0.68 7.88
N ALA A 85 -13.11 -1.37 8.32
CA ALA A 85 -11.87 -1.48 7.57
C ALA A 85 -12.16 -2.07 6.17
N GLU A 86 -11.55 -1.48 5.12
CA GLU A 86 -11.67 -1.99 3.75
C GLU A 86 -10.98 -3.35 3.57
N ARG A 87 -10.01 -3.64 4.42
CA ARG A 87 -9.32 -4.92 4.50
C ARG A 87 -9.45 -5.47 5.90
N ASP A 88 -10.32 -6.46 6.06
CA ASP A 88 -10.57 -7.08 7.35
C ASP A 88 -9.41 -8.01 7.74
N ASN A 89 -8.81 -7.72 8.89
CA ASN A 89 -7.83 -8.58 9.56
C ASN A 89 -7.65 -8.08 10.99
N ALA A 90 -8.15 -8.82 11.97
CA ALA A 90 -8.17 -8.40 13.36
C ALA A 90 -6.77 -8.11 13.93
N VAL A 91 -5.76 -8.92 13.55
CA VAL A 91 -4.37 -8.71 14.00
C VAL A 91 -3.84 -7.39 13.45
N MET A 92 -3.93 -7.19 12.13
CA MET A 92 -3.43 -5.97 11.52
C MET A 92 -4.21 -4.73 11.95
N ALA A 93 -5.51 -4.83 12.16
CA ALA A 93 -6.33 -3.73 12.71
C ALA A 93 -5.80 -3.27 14.07
N GLY A 94 -5.46 -4.22 14.96
CA GLY A 94 -4.83 -3.91 16.25
C GLY A 94 -3.45 -3.23 16.10
N MET A 95 -2.63 -3.73 15.15
CA MET A 95 -1.29 -3.17 14.91
C MET A 95 -1.33 -1.74 14.36
N VAL A 96 -2.27 -1.43 13.47
CA VAL A 96 -2.39 -0.08 12.87
C VAL A 96 -3.21 0.90 13.71
N ALA A 97 -3.96 0.42 14.70
CA ALA A 97 -4.82 1.27 15.52
C ALA A 97 -4.11 2.49 16.11
N PRO A 98 -2.91 2.35 16.74
CA PRO A 98 -2.20 3.47 17.36
C PRO A 98 -1.48 4.37 16.33
N LEU A 99 -1.34 3.95 15.06
CA LEU A 99 -0.56 4.70 14.07
C LEU A 99 -1.32 5.92 13.55
N SER A 100 -0.67 7.07 13.54
CA SER A 100 -1.15 8.25 12.84
C SER A 100 -1.01 8.07 11.30
N PRO A 101 -1.68 8.91 10.49
CA PRO A 101 -1.46 8.92 9.03
C PRO A 101 -0.01 9.20 8.64
N ALA A 102 0.74 9.98 9.43
CA ALA A 102 2.15 10.23 9.21
C ALA A 102 3.00 8.99 9.52
N ASP A 103 2.73 8.30 10.64
CA ASP A 103 3.44 7.07 11.01
C ASP A 103 3.27 5.97 9.95
N MET A 104 2.07 5.84 9.37
CA MET A 104 1.84 4.89 8.28
C MET A 104 2.67 5.21 7.02
N LYS A 105 2.85 6.49 6.70
CA LYS A 105 3.72 6.93 5.61
C LYS A 105 5.18 6.61 5.91
N ASP A 106 5.63 6.87 7.12
CA ASP A 106 7.01 6.64 7.55
C ASP A 106 7.34 5.14 7.52
N VAL A 107 6.47 4.29 8.07
CA VAL A 107 6.61 2.82 8.02
C VAL A 107 6.59 2.29 6.58
N ALA A 108 5.71 2.81 5.74
CA ALA A 108 5.66 2.42 4.33
C ALA A 108 6.95 2.79 3.59
N ALA A 109 7.50 3.99 3.84
CA ALA A 109 8.78 4.43 3.27
C ALA A 109 9.95 3.56 3.74
N TYR A 110 9.97 3.20 5.02
CA TYR A 110 11.00 2.33 5.55
C TYR A 110 11.01 0.97 4.87
N TYR A 111 9.89 0.25 4.86
CA TYR A 111 9.85 -1.09 4.24
C TYR A 111 10.03 -1.06 2.72
N ALA A 112 9.60 -0.01 2.05
CA ALA A 112 9.83 0.18 0.61
C ALA A 112 11.33 0.32 0.29
N SER A 113 12.12 0.90 1.19
CA SER A 113 13.58 1.05 1.02
C SER A 113 14.37 -0.23 1.31
N GLN A 114 13.75 -1.26 1.89
CA GLN A 114 14.45 -2.48 2.25
C GLN A 114 14.66 -3.40 1.05
N LYS A 115 15.73 -4.21 1.12
CA LYS A 115 16.03 -5.19 0.07
C LYS A 115 15.28 -6.49 0.33
N LEU A 116 14.48 -6.92 -0.63
CA LEU A 116 13.76 -8.20 -0.56
C LEU A 116 14.74 -9.37 -0.58
N LYS A 117 14.59 -10.30 0.38
CA LYS A 117 15.13 -11.66 0.36
C LYS A 117 13.98 -12.57 -0.08
N PRO A 118 13.96 -12.98 -1.37
CA PRO A 118 12.79 -13.67 -1.92
C PRO A 118 12.61 -15.06 -1.32
N ALA A 119 11.36 -15.55 -1.28
CA ALA A 119 11.06 -16.95 -1.04
C ALA A 119 11.51 -17.81 -2.25
N ALA A 120 11.31 -19.12 -2.18
CA ALA A 120 11.60 -20.03 -3.26
C ALA A 120 10.37 -20.92 -3.55
N ALA A 121 10.19 -21.29 -4.80
CA ALA A 121 9.29 -22.36 -5.17
C ALA A 121 9.81 -23.68 -4.62
N ARG A 122 8.94 -24.51 -4.07
CA ARG A 122 9.29 -25.82 -3.47
C ARG A 122 8.82 -26.98 -4.33
N ASP A 123 7.74 -26.77 -5.07
CA ASP A 123 7.16 -27.75 -6.00
C ASP A 123 7.41 -27.27 -7.45
N LYS A 124 8.31 -27.98 -8.14
CA LYS A 124 8.69 -27.62 -9.52
C LYS A 124 7.59 -27.87 -10.54
N GLU A 125 6.80 -28.93 -10.35
CA GLU A 125 5.70 -29.27 -11.26
C GLU A 125 4.57 -28.27 -11.13
N LEU A 126 4.24 -27.94 -9.89
CA LEU A 126 3.21 -26.94 -9.61
C LEU A 126 3.66 -25.56 -10.10
N ALA A 127 4.93 -25.19 -9.90
CA ALA A 127 5.50 -23.94 -10.41
C ALA A 127 5.48 -23.89 -11.95
N ALA A 128 5.70 -25.02 -12.65
CA ALA A 128 5.61 -25.07 -14.12
C ALA A 128 4.18 -24.84 -14.64
N LEU A 129 3.18 -25.40 -13.96
CA LEU A 129 1.77 -25.06 -14.22
C LEU A 129 1.50 -23.57 -13.92
N GLY A 130 1.98 -23.08 -12.78
CA GLY A 130 1.85 -21.70 -12.37
C GLY A 130 2.45 -20.71 -13.38
N GLN A 131 3.58 -21.07 -13.98
CA GLN A 131 4.20 -20.27 -15.04
C GLN A 131 3.27 -20.10 -16.24
N LYS A 132 2.60 -21.17 -16.67
CA LYS A 132 1.67 -21.11 -17.81
C LYS A 132 0.49 -20.18 -17.49
N VAL A 133 -0.14 -20.35 -16.33
CA VAL A 133 -1.27 -19.50 -15.91
C VAL A 133 -0.81 -18.05 -15.67
N TYR A 134 0.32 -17.85 -15.03
CA TYR A 134 0.84 -16.50 -14.76
C TYR A 134 1.09 -15.71 -16.04
N ARG A 135 1.72 -16.34 -17.05
CA ARG A 135 2.13 -15.70 -18.29
C ARG A 135 1.03 -15.65 -19.34
N GLY A 136 0.23 -16.70 -19.45
CA GLY A 136 -0.76 -16.86 -20.53
C GLY A 136 -2.22 -16.78 -20.06
N GLY A 137 -2.47 -16.84 -18.75
CA GLY A 137 -3.82 -17.01 -18.23
C GLY A 137 -4.36 -18.43 -18.53
N ASN A 138 -5.69 -18.54 -18.56
CA ASN A 138 -6.40 -19.74 -19.01
C ASN A 138 -7.58 -19.30 -19.88
N ALA A 139 -7.41 -19.40 -21.20
CA ALA A 139 -8.42 -18.99 -22.16
C ALA A 139 -9.73 -19.80 -22.05
N ALA A 140 -9.64 -21.11 -21.67
CA ALA A 140 -10.82 -21.96 -21.55
C ALA A 140 -11.75 -21.52 -20.40
N THR A 141 -11.19 -20.96 -19.33
CA THR A 141 -11.95 -20.46 -18.16
C THR A 141 -12.06 -18.93 -18.12
N GLY A 142 -11.34 -18.24 -19.01
CA GLY A 142 -11.29 -16.79 -19.07
C GLY A 142 -10.49 -16.16 -17.91
N VAL A 143 -9.51 -16.88 -17.36
CA VAL A 143 -8.55 -16.32 -16.39
C VAL A 143 -7.53 -15.48 -17.11
N ALA A 144 -7.44 -14.19 -16.76
CA ALA A 144 -6.46 -13.28 -17.34
C ALA A 144 -5.03 -13.59 -16.86
N ALA A 145 -4.04 -13.31 -17.72
CA ALA A 145 -2.61 -13.46 -17.38
C ALA A 145 -2.19 -12.46 -16.29
N CYS A 146 -1.65 -12.95 -15.20
CA CYS A 146 -1.17 -12.12 -14.07
C CYS A 146 -0.04 -11.17 -14.50
N ALA A 147 0.80 -11.63 -15.46
CA ALA A 147 1.91 -10.88 -16.01
C ALA A 147 1.50 -9.55 -16.67
N GLY A 148 0.26 -9.46 -17.18
CA GLY A 148 -0.26 -8.23 -17.80
C GLY A 148 -0.32 -7.04 -16.86
N CYS A 149 -0.56 -7.29 -15.56
CA CYS A 149 -0.63 -6.25 -14.54
C CYS A 149 0.58 -6.26 -13.60
N HIS A 150 1.03 -7.46 -13.18
CA HIS A 150 2.14 -7.58 -12.23
C HIS A 150 3.52 -7.65 -12.90
N GLY A 151 3.58 -7.57 -14.22
CA GLY A 151 4.81 -7.68 -15.01
C GLY A 151 5.31 -9.11 -15.15
N PRO A 152 6.17 -9.39 -16.15
CA PRO A 152 6.64 -10.75 -16.44
C PRO A 152 7.52 -11.34 -15.33
N ALA A 153 8.22 -10.50 -14.58
CA ALA A 153 9.04 -10.85 -13.42
C ALA A 153 8.31 -10.65 -12.08
N GLY A 154 7.04 -10.34 -12.06
CA GLY A 154 6.30 -10.07 -10.82
C GLY A 154 6.76 -8.82 -10.06
N ALA A 155 7.47 -7.93 -10.74
CA ALA A 155 8.00 -6.71 -10.15
C ALA A 155 6.92 -5.67 -9.86
N GLY A 156 5.75 -5.82 -10.46
CA GLY A 156 4.63 -4.89 -10.33
C GLY A 156 4.82 -3.60 -11.13
N MET A 157 3.87 -2.69 -10.95
CA MET A 157 3.95 -1.32 -11.45
C MET A 157 3.61 -0.36 -10.31
N PRO A 158 4.46 0.64 -10.03
CA PRO A 158 4.26 1.56 -8.93
C PRO A 158 2.87 2.19 -8.93
N ALA A 159 2.38 2.37 -7.78
CA ALA A 159 1.15 2.76 -7.18
C ALA A 159 0.00 1.75 -7.37
N GLN A 160 -0.17 1.16 -8.55
CA GLN A 160 -1.38 0.39 -8.85
C GLN A 160 -1.25 -1.11 -8.61
N TYR A 161 -0.17 -1.71 -9.09
CA TYR A 161 0.01 -3.17 -9.06
C TYR A 161 1.20 -3.55 -8.20
N PRO A 162 0.99 -4.23 -7.07
CA PRO A 162 2.07 -4.54 -6.14
C PRO A 162 3.09 -5.51 -6.75
N ARG A 163 4.32 -5.42 -6.25
CA ARG A 163 5.31 -6.47 -6.42
C ARG A 163 4.80 -7.74 -5.75
N ILE A 164 4.83 -8.85 -6.47
CA ILE A 164 4.45 -10.16 -5.95
C ILE A 164 5.59 -11.18 -6.02
N ALA A 165 6.62 -10.90 -6.82
CA ALA A 165 7.81 -11.75 -6.92
C ALA A 165 8.46 -12.01 -5.56
N GLY A 166 8.81 -13.27 -5.30
CA GLY A 166 9.50 -13.67 -4.09
C GLY A 166 8.68 -13.66 -2.81
N GLN A 167 7.36 -13.48 -2.90
CA GLN A 167 6.44 -13.59 -1.76
C GLN A 167 6.22 -15.07 -1.40
N PHE A 168 5.84 -15.36 -0.16
CA PHE A 168 5.52 -16.71 0.29
C PHE A 168 4.32 -17.29 -0.47
N PRO A 169 4.41 -18.56 -0.94
CA PRO A 169 3.32 -19.22 -1.62
C PRO A 169 2.04 -19.25 -0.78
N GLU A 170 2.16 -19.59 0.50
CA GLU A 170 1.04 -19.67 1.44
C GLU A 170 0.30 -18.33 1.58
N TYR A 171 1.06 -17.25 1.66
CA TYR A 171 0.46 -15.92 1.74
C TYR A 171 -0.25 -15.55 0.43
N VAL A 172 0.39 -15.80 -0.72
CA VAL A 172 -0.22 -15.52 -2.04
C VAL A 172 -1.49 -16.33 -2.23
N GLU A 173 -1.45 -17.63 -1.94
CA GLU A 173 -2.62 -18.52 -2.00
C GLU A 173 -3.77 -18.01 -1.12
N ALA A 174 -3.48 -17.68 0.13
CA ALA A 174 -4.48 -17.16 1.06
C ALA A 174 -5.10 -15.85 0.54
N GLN A 175 -4.30 -14.95 -0.05
CA GLN A 175 -4.83 -13.69 -0.59
C GLN A 175 -5.69 -13.91 -1.84
N LEU A 176 -5.27 -14.79 -2.76
CA LEU A 176 -6.07 -15.11 -3.95
C LEU A 176 -7.40 -15.74 -3.57
N LYS A 177 -7.40 -16.69 -2.63
CA LYS A 177 -8.64 -17.29 -2.09
C LYS A 177 -9.52 -16.25 -1.39
N ALA A 178 -8.93 -15.33 -0.61
CA ALA A 178 -9.68 -14.27 0.05
C ALA A 178 -10.33 -13.30 -0.95
N PHE A 179 -9.65 -12.94 -2.03
CA PHE A 179 -10.25 -12.17 -3.12
C PHE A 179 -11.38 -12.94 -3.81
N ARG A 180 -11.19 -14.22 -4.11
CA ARG A 180 -12.22 -15.06 -4.74
C ARG A 180 -13.47 -15.19 -3.89
N ALA A 181 -13.30 -15.33 -2.58
CA ALA A 181 -14.40 -15.42 -1.63
C ALA A 181 -15.03 -14.06 -1.26
N GLY A 182 -14.46 -12.94 -1.74
CA GLY A 182 -14.91 -11.59 -1.37
C GLY A 182 -14.55 -11.16 0.05
N ALA A 183 -13.85 -12.00 0.82
CA ALA A 183 -13.35 -11.66 2.17
C ALA A 183 -12.27 -10.55 2.11
N ARG A 184 -11.55 -10.45 0.99
CA ARG A 184 -10.70 -9.32 0.65
C ARG A 184 -11.30 -8.59 -0.55
N ALA A 185 -11.69 -7.31 -0.36
CA ALA A 185 -12.39 -6.52 -1.37
C ALA A 185 -11.82 -5.11 -1.55
N ASN A 186 -10.58 -4.88 -1.07
CA ASN A 186 -9.92 -3.58 -1.15
C ASN A 186 -9.16 -3.36 -2.48
N ASP A 187 -9.49 -4.14 -3.50
CA ASP A 187 -9.00 -4.03 -4.85
C ASP A 187 -9.79 -2.99 -5.65
N PRO A 188 -9.13 -1.98 -6.25
CA PRO A 188 -9.82 -0.98 -7.05
C PRO A 188 -10.64 -1.62 -8.17
N ASN A 189 -11.90 -1.20 -8.30
CA ASN A 189 -12.82 -1.69 -9.33
C ASN A 189 -13.04 -3.21 -9.36
N GLY A 190 -12.71 -3.92 -8.28
CA GLY A 190 -12.86 -5.37 -8.21
C GLY A 190 -11.91 -6.16 -9.12
N MET A 191 -10.78 -5.56 -9.54
CA MET A 191 -9.88 -6.17 -10.52
C MET A 191 -9.37 -7.54 -10.10
N MET A 192 -8.83 -7.66 -8.88
CA MET A 192 -8.31 -8.95 -8.40
C MET A 192 -9.43 -9.96 -8.21
N ARG A 193 -10.57 -9.55 -7.66
CA ARG A 193 -11.76 -10.39 -7.54
C ARG A 193 -12.23 -10.90 -8.90
N GLY A 194 -12.26 -10.05 -9.91
CA GLY A 194 -12.61 -10.43 -11.28
C GLY A 194 -11.66 -11.46 -11.90
N VAL A 195 -10.35 -11.30 -11.70
CA VAL A 195 -9.34 -12.25 -12.21
C VAL A 195 -9.45 -13.61 -11.52
N VAL A 196 -9.54 -13.62 -10.18
CA VAL A 196 -9.50 -14.89 -9.41
C VAL A 196 -10.84 -15.62 -9.36
N ALA A 197 -11.95 -14.97 -9.71
CA ALA A 197 -13.29 -15.56 -9.65
C ALA A 197 -13.40 -16.89 -10.42
N ARG A 198 -12.61 -17.02 -11.49
CA ARG A 198 -12.63 -18.19 -12.39
C ARG A 198 -11.47 -19.15 -12.18
N MET A 199 -10.57 -18.86 -11.23
CA MET A 199 -9.43 -19.73 -10.95
C MET A 199 -9.85 -20.94 -10.12
N THR A 200 -9.36 -22.11 -10.49
CA THR A 200 -9.43 -23.31 -9.65
C THR A 200 -8.45 -23.23 -8.48
N ASP A 201 -8.66 -24.04 -7.45
CA ASP A 201 -7.70 -24.12 -6.32
C ASP A 201 -6.31 -24.54 -6.80
N ARG A 202 -6.24 -25.48 -7.76
CA ARG A 202 -4.96 -25.91 -8.33
C ARG A 202 -4.22 -24.78 -9.07
N GLU A 203 -4.94 -23.96 -9.83
CA GLU A 203 -4.34 -22.78 -10.48
C GLU A 203 -3.85 -21.75 -9.48
N ILE A 204 -4.61 -21.51 -8.41
CA ILE A 204 -4.22 -20.61 -7.32
C ILE A 204 -2.93 -21.10 -6.65
N GLN A 205 -2.88 -22.39 -6.27
CA GLN A 205 -1.67 -22.99 -5.69
C GLN A 205 -0.48 -22.90 -6.65
N ALA A 206 -0.71 -23.25 -7.92
CA ALA A 206 0.32 -23.23 -8.96
C ALA A 206 0.94 -21.83 -9.16
N VAL A 207 0.08 -20.81 -9.30
CA VAL A 207 0.53 -19.43 -9.44
C VAL A 207 1.28 -18.96 -8.19
N SER A 208 0.83 -19.37 -7.00
CA SER A 208 1.48 -19.01 -5.73
C SER A 208 2.90 -19.59 -5.64
N GLU A 209 3.09 -20.85 -6.02
CA GLU A 209 4.42 -21.48 -6.10
C GLU A 209 5.31 -20.79 -7.13
N TYR A 210 4.78 -20.50 -8.32
CA TYR A 210 5.56 -19.82 -9.36
C TYR A 210 6.03 -18.42 -8.92
N VAL A 211 5.14 -17.64 -8.32
CA VAL A 211 5.43 -16.28 -7.83
C VAL A 211 6.53 -16.27 -6.78
N ALA A 212 6.59 -17.26 -5.91
CA ALA A 212 7.66 -17.39 -4.91
C ALA A 212 9.05 -17.53 -5.55
N GLY A 213 9.12 -18.19 -6.71
CA GLY A 213 10.34 -18.40 -7.47
C GLY A 213 10.73 -17.27 -8.42
N LEU A 214 9.85 -16.28 -8.66
CA LEU A 214 10.14 -15.15 -9.55
C LEU A 214 11.26 -14.24 -9.02
N ARG A 215 12.11 -13.80 -9.95
CA ARG A 215 13.25 -12.90 -9.70
C ARG A 215 13.24 -11.74 -10.69
#